data_7f6b5718dcc6874d37d4cd4c2e42637e
#
_entry.id   7f6b5718dcc6874d37d4cd4c2e42637e
#
_cell.length_a   1.000
_cell.length_b   1.000
_cell.length_c   1.000
_cell.angle_alpha   90.00
_cell.angle_beta   90.00
_cell.angle_gamma   90.00
#
_symmetry.space_group_name_H-M   'P 1'
#
loop_
_entity.id
_entity.type
_entity.pdbx_description
1 polymer ?
#
loop_
_entity_poly.entity_id
_entity_poly.type
_entity_poly.pdbx_seq_one_letter_code
_entity_poly.pdbx_strand_id
1 'polypeptide(L)' 'MEGSDIVPWQHKIYYLIGQPVGVSLTNGQGTSGVLCGVSGGKLLVLEYLYQSQFALKQYDFHMIQDVNGFPPCQTRQPLY' A
#
# COMPACT_ATOMS: atom_id res chain seq x y z
N MET A 1 -22.60 -8.42 10.12
CA MET A 1 -22.18 -8.09 9.89
C MET A 1 -21.50 -7.59 9.82
N GLU A 2 -21.15 -7.63 10.07
CA GLU A 2 -20.63 -7.16 10.03
C GLU A 2 -20.04 -6.34 9.86
N GLY A 3 -19.65 -6.20 10.73
CA GLY A 3 -18.81 -5.06 10.87
C GLY A 3 -18.54 -4.41 9.62
N SER A 4 -19.45 -4.25 8.98
CA SER A 4 -19.29 -3.84 7.65
C SER A 4 -18.83 -2.43 7.49
N ASP A 5 -18.87 -1.62 8.51
CA ASP A 5 -18.40 -0.28 8.35
C ASP A 5 -16.90 -0.19 8.48
N ILE A 6 -16.20 -1.28 8.61
CA ILE A 6 -14.77 -1.24 8.67
C ILE A 6 -14.23 -1.55 7.29
N VAL A 7 -13.44 -0.65 6.76
CA VAL A 7 -12.86 -0.86 5.45
C VAL A 7 -11.81 -1.95 5.53
N PRO A 8 -11.88 -2.98 4.71
CA PRO A 8 -10.98 -4.13 4.87
C PRO A 8 -9.51 -3.77 4.81
N TRP A 9 -9.13 -2.81 3.99
CA TRP A 9 -7.72 -2.49 3.88
C TRP A 9 -7.17 -1.90 5.19
N GLN A 10 -8.02 -1.32 6.01
CA GLN A 10 -7.54 -0.75 7.25
C GLN A 10 -7.10 -1.82 8.24
N HIS A 11 -7.60 -3.03 8.08
CA HIS A 11 -7.09 -4.13 8.89
C HIS A 11 -5.76 -4.62 8.37
N LYS A 12 -5.59 -4.61 7.07
CA LYS A 12 -4.40 -5.18 6.47
C LYS A 12 -3.16 -4.33 6.68
N ILE A 13 -3.33 -3.03 6.78
CA ILE A 13 -2.15 -2.18 6.71
C ILE A 13 -1.19 -2.43 7.84
N TYR A 14 -1.68 -2.85 8.99
CA TYR A 14 -0.78 -3.09 10.10
C TYR A 14 0.12 -4.28 9.87
N TYR A 15 -0.30 -5.19 9.02
CA TYR A 15 0.55 -6.32 8.66
C TYR A 15 1.47 -5.98 7.50
N LEU A 16 1.21 -4.89 6.83
CA LEU A 16 1.96 -4.54 5.63
C LEU A 16 2.99 -3.46 5.88
N ILE A 17 3.06 -2.92 7.07
CA ILE A 17 4.05 -1.88 7.37
C ILE A 17 5.43 -2.45 7.15
N GLY A 18 6.24 -1.73 6.40
CA GLY A 18 7.58 -2.16 6.05
C GLY A 18 7.65 -3.00 4.81
N GLN A 19 6.52 -3.26 4.16
CA GLN A 19 6.48 -4.14 2.99
C GLN A 19 6.01 -3.39 1.77
N PRO A 20 6.34 -3.89 0.57
CA PRO A 20 5.85 -3.26 -0.66
C PRO A 20 4.35 -3.45 -0.77
N VAL A 21 3.67 -2.41 -1.16
CA VAL A 21 2.22 -2.43 -1.29
C VAL A 21 1.79 -1.71 -2.56
N GLY A 22 0.62 -2.05 -3.01
CA GLY A 22 -0.06 -1.29 -4.03
C GLY A 22 -1.26 -0.61 -3.41
N VAL A 23 -1.46 0.65 -3.70
CA VAL A 23 -2.55 1.44 -3.17
C VAL A 23 -3.45 1.85 -4.31
N SER A 24 -4.73 1.52 -4.19
CA SER A 24 -5.73 1.93 -5.16
C SER A 24 -6.46 3.15 -4.60
N LEU A 25 -6.57 4.17 -5.41
CA LEU A 25 -7.19 5.41 -4.99
C LEU A 25 -8.60 5.50 -5.53
N THR A 26 -9.42 6.29 -4.86
CA THR A 26 -10.83 6.39 -5.24
C THR A 26 -11.03 7.07 -6.58
N ASN A 27 -10.02 7.80 -7.06
CA ASN A 27 -10.13 8.44 -8.36
C ASN A 27 -9.74 7.52 -9.52
N GLY A 28 -9.55 6.25 -9.26
CA GLY A 28 -9.18 5.31 -10.31
C GLY A 28 -7.71 5.17 -10.55
N GLN A 29 -6.90 5.93 -9.87
CA GLN A 29 -5.46 5.83 -10.01
C GLN A 29 -4.90 4.88 -8.98
N GLY A 30 -3.67 4.50 -9.14
CA GLY A 30 -2.99 3.63 -8.20
C GLY A 30 -1.55 4.03 -8.05
N THR A 31 -0.95 3.60 -6.97
CA THR A 31 0.46 3.84 -6.74
C THR A 31 1.03 2.65 -6.00
N SER A 32 2.34 2.57 -5.94
CA SER A 32 2.99 1.50 -5.22
C SER A 32 4.23 2.02 -4.54
N GLY A 33 4.61 1.36 -3.49
CA GLY A 33 5.78 1.72 -2.72
C GLY A 33 5.85 0.87 -1.48
N VAL A 34 6.68 1.28 -0.53
CA VAL A 34 6.79 0.57 0.73
C VAL A 34 5.95 1.32 1.75
N LEU A 35 5.09 0.59 2.44
CA LEU A 35 4.23 1.20 3.44
C LEU A 35 5.07 1.50 4.68
N CYS A 36 5.24 2.77 4.98
CA CYS A 36 6.06 3.16 6.11
C CYS A 36 5.27 3.26 7.39
N GLY A 37 3.98 3.57 7.30
CA GLY A 37 3.19 3.69 8.51
C GLY A 37 1.93 4.45 8.27
N VAL A 38 1.29 4.80 9.36
CA VAL A 38 0.03 5.52 9.36
C VAL A 38 0.15 6.64 10.38
N SER A 39 -0.28 7.82 10.02
CA SER A 39 -0.20 8.95 10.93
C SER A 39 -1.32 9.93 10.63
N GLY A 40 -2.13 10.23 11.65
CA GLY A 40 -3.14 11.27 11.52
C GLY A 40 -4.15 11.04 10.42
N GLY A 41 -4.57 9.80 10.20
CA GLY A 41 -5.53 9.49 9.16
C GLY A 41 -4.94 9.47 7.77
N LYS A 42 -3.64 9.38 7.68
CA LYS A 42 -2.95 9.33 6.39
C LYS A 42 -2.05 8.11 6.34
N LEU A 43 -1.93 7.58 5.15
CA LEU A 43 -1.05 6.47 4.88
C LEU A 43 0.26 7.02 4.37
N LEU A 44 1.36 6.54 4.92
CA LEU A 44 2.69 7.01 4.52
C LEU A 44 3.33 5.95 3.66
N VAL A 45 3.62 6.30 2.41
CA VAL A 45 4.14 5.36 1.43
C VAL A 45 5.41 5.93 0.85
N LEU A 46 6.49 5.16 0.91
CA LEU A 46 7.76 5.55 0.33
C LEU A 46 7.79 5.06 -1.10
N GLU A 47 7.78 5.98 -2.04
CA GLU A 47 7.70 5.66 -3.45
C GLU A 47 9.03 5.89 -4.13
N TYR A 48 9.40 4.96 -4.98
CA TYR A 48 10.62 5.11 -5.76
C TYR A 48 10.31 5.97 -6.98
N LEU A 49 11.10 6.99 -7.16
CA LEU A 49 10.90 7.88 -8.30
C LEU A 49 11.77 7.44 -9.45
N TYR A 50 13.05 7.67 -9.36
CA TYR A 50 13.99 7.21 -10.37
C TYR A 50 15.40 7.55 -9.88
N GLN A 51 16.37 6.90 -10.45
CA GLN A 51 17.77 7.18 -10.14
C GLN A 51 18.06 7.09 -8.66
N SER A 52 17.51 6.08 -8.02
CA SER A 52 17.69 5.83 -6.58
C SER A 52 17.09 6.92 -5.69
N GLN A 53 16.17 7.69 -6.22
CA GLN A 53 15.49 8.68 -5.42
C GLN A 53 14.14 8.16 -4.96
N PHE A 54 13.78 8.55 -3.74
CA PHE A 54 12.54 8.13 -3.13
C PHE A 54 11.82 9.35 -2.60
N ALA A 55 10.51 9.25 -2.52
CA ALA A 55 9.69 10.29 -1.92
C ALA A 55 8.71 9.65 -0.97
N LEU A 56 8.55 10.25 0.20
CA LEU A 56 7.56 9.80 1.15
C LEU A 56 6.26 10.55 0.85
N LYS A 57 5.27 9.81 0.39
CA LYS A 57 3.98 10.39 0.04
C LYS A 57 2.97 10.09 1.11
N GLN A 58 2.02 10.99 1.25
CA GLN A 58 0.96 10.85 2.23
C GLN A 58 -0.35 10.79 1.49
N TYR A 59 -1.19 9.84 1.84
CA TYR A 59 -2.49 9.68 1.21
C TYR A 59 -3.55 9.66 2.29
N ASP A 60 -4.52 10.57 2.20
CA ASP A 60 -5.63 10.57 3.14
C ASP A 60 -6.42 9.29 3.03
N PHE A 61 -6.89 8.80 4.15
CA PHE A 61 -7.70 7.58 4.14
C PHE A 61 -8.91 7.72 3.23
N HIS A 62 -9.48 8.90 3.14
CA HIS A 62 -10.65 9.12 2.28
C HIS A 62 -10.34 8.87 0.81
N MET A 63 -9.10 9.02 0.43
CA MET A 63 -8.73 8.86 -0.97
C MET A 63 -8.32 7.45 -1.31
N ILE A 64 -8.26 6.56 -0.32
CA ILE A 64 -7.77 5.22 -0.53
C ILE A 64 -8.95 4.29 -0.69
N GLN A 65 -8.98 3.56 -1.79
CA GLN A 65 -9.98 2.55 -2.02
C GLN A 65 -9.55 1.21 -1.47
N ASP A 66 -8.29 0.85 -1.63
CA ASP A 66 -7.79 -0.43 -1.17
C ASP A 66 -6.28 -0.39 -1.09
N VAL A 67 -5.72 -1.25 -0.24
CA VAL A 67 -4.28 -1.43 -0.10
C VAL A 67 -4.02 -2.92 -0.11
N ASN A 68 -3.10 -3.35 -0.94
CA ASN A 68 -2.76 -4.76 -1.03
C ASN A 68 -1.26 -4.92 -1.05
N GLY A 69 -0.78 -5.95 -0.36
CA GLY A 69 0.62 -6.28 -0.43
C GLY A 69 0.94 -6.96 -1.74
N PHE A 70 2.16 -6.82 -2.20
CA PHE A 70 2.58 -7.54 -3.37
C PHE A 70 2.81 -9.00 -3.00
N PRO A 71 2.49 -9.92 -3.89
CA PRO A 71 2.80 -11.32 -3.60
C PRO A 71 4.30 -11.53 -3.56
N PRO A 72 4.74 -12.52 -2.83
CA PRO A 72 6.17 -12.81 -2.83
C PRO A 72 6.62 -13.23 -4.19
N CYS A 73 7.88 -13.06 -4.45
CA CYS A 73 8.43 -13.48 -5.71
C CYS A 73 8.32 -14.99 -5.83
N GLN A 74 7.82 -15.44 -6.96
CA GLN A 74 7.61 -16.86 -7.17
C GLN A 74 8.88 -17.45 -7.70
N THR A 75 9.75 -17.80 -6.83
CA THR A 75 11.05 -18.25 -7.27
C THR A 75 11.08 -19.68 -7.63
N ARG A 76 10.04 -20.43 -7.38
CA ARG A 76 10.10 -21.81 -7.76
C ARG A 76 9.95 -21.98 -9.25
N GLN A 77 9.68 -20.94 -9.95
CA GLN A 77 9.73 -21.07 -11.34
C GLN A 77 11.11 -21.16 -11.78
N PRO A 78 11.42 -22.13 -12.59
CA PRO A 78 12.80 -22.31 -12.96
C PRO A 78 13.13 -21.23 -13.81
N LEU A 79 13.35 -20.42 -13.91
CA LEU A 79 13.73 -19.43 -14.73
C LEU A 79 14.44 -19.84 -15.87
N TYR A 80 14.48 -20.85 -16.06
CA TYR A 80 15.08 -21.34 -17.15
C TYR A 80 15.42 -22.60 -16.88
#